data_51d690dc59dabf8d0f5da65f843255dd
#
_entry.id   51d690dc59dabf8d0f5da65f843255dd
#
_cell.length_a   1.000
_cell.length_b   1.000
_cell.length_c   1.000
_cell.angle_alpha   90.00
_cell.angle_beta   90.00
_cell.angle_gamma   90.00
#
_symmetry.space_group_name_H-M   'P 1'
#
loop_
_entity.id
_entity.type
_entity.pdbx_description
1 polymer ?
#
loop_
_entity_poly.entity_id
_entity_poly.type
_entity_poly.pdbx_seq_one_letter_code
_entity_poly.pdbx_strand_id
1 'polypeptide(L)'
;MYRVVQWATGGVGRAAIQGVLRHPDLELVGCWVHSADKNGRDAGELAGEDPIGVAATTDVEALLAADADCVMYSPLLPDEAVVAAILRSGKNVVTPVGWVYPDRQNPAVAAIERACLDGGVTLHGSGIHPGGITERFPLMVSALSSAITHVRAEEFSDLRTYNSPLVVREVMGFGLSPERAMAGPMATLLEAGFKASVRMVTDELGF
;
A
#
# COMPACT_ATOMS: atom_id res chain seq x y z
N MET A 1 22.17 0.86 7.00
CA MET A 1 20.99 -0.04 7.14
C MET A 1 19.82 0.85 7.48
N TYR A 2 18.71 0.79 6.73
CA TYR A 2 17.52 1.59 6.99
C TYR A 2 16.61 0.86 7.98
N ARG A 3 16.12 1.58 8.96
CA ARG A 3 15.27 1.09 10.04
C ARG A 3 13.81 1.19 9.63
N VAL A 4 13.13 0.04 9.56
CA VAL A 4 11.79 -0.08 9.00
C VAL A 4 10.79 -0.49 10.07
N VAL A 5 9.64 0.17 10.10
CA VAL A 5 8.45 -0.26 10.85
C VAL A 5 7.47 -0.88 9.86
N GLN A 6 6.99 -2.09 10.14
CA GLN A 6 5.87 -2.69 9.41
C GLN A 6 4.54 -2.27 10.03
N TRP A 7 3.63 -1.73 9.22
CA TRP A 7 2.28 -1.38 9.65
C TRP A 7 1.27 -2.36 9.11
N ALA A 8 0.69 -3.17 10.00
CA ALA A 8 -0.20 -4.30 9.77
C ALA A 8 0.48 -5.60 9.28
N THR A 9 -0.12 -6.73 9.69
CA THR A 9 0.38 -8.10 9.45
C THR A 9 -0.62 -8.97 8.73
N GLY A 10 -1.32 -8.40 7.75
CA GLY A 10 -2.10 -9.13 6.75
C GLY A 10 -1.21 -9.86 5.75
N GLY A 11 -1.76 -10.41 4.68
CA GLY A 11 -0.97 -11.13 3.67
C GLY A 11 0.19 -10.31 3.12
N VAL A 12 -0.06 -9.04 2.72
CA VAL A 12 0.97 -8.12 2.23
C VAL A 12 1.98 -7.76 3.32
N GLY A 13 1.52 -7.47 4.54
CA GLY A 13 2.41 -7.10 5.65
C GLY A 13 3.37 -8.22 6.05
N ARG A 14 2.91 -9.48 6.04
CA ARG A 14 3.77 -10.64 6.28
C ARG A 14 4.84 -10.79 5.20
N ALA A 15 4.44 -10.67 3.94
CA ALA A 15 5.40 -10.70 2.82
C ALA A 15 6.40 -9.54 2.90
N ALA A 16 5.97 -8.36 3.33
CA ALA A 16 6.83 -7.20 3.54
C ALA A 16 7.86 -7.46 4.66
N ILE A 17 7.46 -8.01 5.81
CA ILE A 17 8.38 -8.43 6.87
C ILE A 17 9.43 -9.40 6.31
N GLN A 18 9.00 -10.44 5.60
CA GLN A 18 9.90 -11.40 4.98
C GLN A 18 10.88 -10.73 4.00
N GLY A 19 10.40 -9.75 3.23
CA GLY A 19 11.22 -8.96 2.33
C GLY A 19 12.28 -8.14 3.07
N VAL A 20 11.89 -7.47 4.16
CA VAL A 20 12.82 -6.71 5.01
C VAL A 20 13.89 -7.61 5.60
N LEU A 21 13.51 -8.77 6.14
CA LEU A 21 14.46 -9.71 6.78
C LEU A 21 15.49 -10.30 5.80
N ARG A 22 15.16 -10.36 4.52
CA ARG A 22 16.06 -10.88 3.47
C ARG A 22 16.90 -9.80 2.80
N HIS A 23 16.61 -8.53 3.06
CA HIS A 23 17.28 -7.41 2.40
C HIS A 23 18.49 -6.94 3.23
N PRO A 24 19.70 -6.88 2.65
CA PRO A 24 20.92 -6.59 3.40
C PRO A 24 20.97 -5.18 4.00
N ASP A 25 20.22 -4.22 3.45
CA ASP A 25 20.25 -2.82 3.87
C ASP A 25 19.05 -2.43 4.73
N LEU A 26 18.15 -3.37 5.08
CA LEU A 26 16.96 -3.10 5.87
C LEU A 26 16.99 -3.83 7.21
N GLU A 27 16.43 -3.19 8.24
CA GLU A 27 16.27 -3.74 9.58
C GLU A 27 14.83 -3.50 10.06
N LEU A 28 14.12 -4.54 10.47
CA LEU A 28 12.81 -4.38 11.09
C LEU A 28 12.99 -3.95 12.54
N VAL A 29 12.48 -2.78 12.91
CA VAL A 29 12.61 -2.21 14.26
C VAL A 29 11.27 -2.02 14.98
N GLY A 30 10.16 -2.27 14.30
CA GLY A 30 8.83 -2.18 14.88
C GLY A 30 7.77 -2.83 14.01
N CYS A 31 6.66 -3.20 14.64
CA CYS A 31 5.53 -3.81 13.95
C CYS A 31 4.22 -3.40 14.59
N TRP A 32 3.36 -2.71 13.84
CA TRP A 32 2.01 -2.40 14.30
C TRP A 32 1.03 -3.51 13.93
N VAL A 33 0.15 -3.84 14.89
CA VAL A 33 -0.95 -4.79 14.69
C VAL A 33 -2.27 -4.21 15.17
N HIS A 34 -3.34 -4.48 14.43
CA HIS A 34 -4.68 -4.01 14.78
C HIS A 34 -5.30 -4.84 15.91
N SER A 35 -5.12 -6.15 15.89
CA SER A 35 -5.80 -7.07 16.80
C SER A 35 -5.00 -7.34 18.06
N ALA A 36 -5.69 -7.30 19.21
CA ALA A 36 -5.08 -7.47 20.53
C ALA A 36 -4.42 -8.84 20.73
N ASP A 37 -4.89 -9.88 20.05
CA ASP A 37 -4.31 -11.24 20.12
C ASP A 37 -2.90 -11.33 19.48
N LYS A 38 -2.52 -10.34 18.68
CA LYS A 38 -1.18 -10.22 18.10
C LYS A 38 -0.26 -9.30 18.90
N ASN A 39 -0.81 -8.53 19.81
CA ASN A 39 -0.03 -7.60 20.64
C ASN A 39 0.98 -8.37 21.51
N GLY A 40 2.24 -7.97 21.48
CA GLY A 40 3.33 -8.63 22.18
C GLY A 40 3.91 -9.87 21.49
N ARG A 41 3.33 -10.35 20.41
CA ARG A 41 3.90 -11.47 19.64
C ARG A 41 5.09 -11.00 18.80
N ASP A 42 6.02 -11.90 18.54
CA ASP A 42 7.16 -11.61 17.68
C ASP A 42 6.74 -11.40 16.23
N ALA A 43 7.28 -10.37 15.58
CA ALA A 43 6.93 -10.00 14.21
C ALA A 43 7.41 -11.02 13.17
N GLY A 44 8.53 -11.70 13.41
CA GLY A 44 9.02 -12.82 12.60
C GLY A 44 8.04 -13.98 12.66
N GLU A 45 7.62 -14.40 13.85
CA GLU A 45 6.61 -15.45 14.01
C GLU A 45 5.29 -15.09 13.33
N LEU A 46 4.82 -13.84 13.43
CA LEU A 46 3.62 -13.37 12.73
C LEU A 46 3.77 -13.45 11.20
N ALA A 47 4.98 -13.34 10.70
CA ALA A 47 5.30 -13.48 9.28
C ALA A 47 5.56 -14.93 8.85
N GLY A 48 5.63 -15.89 9.79
CA GLY A 48 5.97 -17.28 9.51
C GLY A 48 7.47 -17.56 9.41
N GLU A 49 8.28 -16.70 10.00
CA GLU A 49 9.75 -16.81 10.11
C GLU A 49 10.13 -17.13 11.57
N ASP A 50 11.41 -17.37 11.82
CA ASP A 50 11.93 -17.51 13.17
C ASP A 50 11.79 -16.20 13.97
N PRO A 51 11.74 -16.27 15.32
CA PRO A 51 11.72 -15.07 16.17
C PRO A 51 12.89 -14.14 15.89
N ILE A 52 12.59 -12.84 15.76
CA ILE A 52 13.57 -11.79 15.46
C ILE A 52 13.78 -10.80 16.60
N GLY A 53 13.04 -10.96 17.71
CA GLY A 53 13.11 -10.07 18.87
C GLY A 53 12.35 -8.76 18.75
N VAL A 54 11.53 -8.57 17.70
CA VAL A 54 10.68 -7.39 17.51
C VAL A 54 9.25 -7.71 17.92
N ALA A 55 8.83 -7.22 19.07
CA ALA A 55 7.46 -7.41 19.54
C ALA A 55 6.48 -6.51 18.76
N ALA A 56 5.42 -7.11 18.22
CA ALA A 56 4.33 -6.38 17.61
C ALA A 56 3.52 -5.62 18.67
N THR A 57 3.03 -4.43 18.34
CA THR A 57 2.27 -3.60 19.28
C THR A 57 1.03 -2.99 18.64
N THR A 58 0.01 -2.75 19.47
CA THR A 58 -1.17 -1.92 19.13
C THR A 58 -0.94 -0.44 19.48
N ASP A 59 0.16 -0.10 20.14
CA ASP A 59 0.49 1.26 20.57
C ASP A 59 1.07 2.06 19.39
N VAL A 60 0.24 2.95 18.87
CA VAL A 60 0.60 3.84 17.76
C VAL A 60 1.66 4.86 18.21
N GLU A 61 1.51 5.43 19.40
CA GLU A 61 2.41 6.47 19.90
C GLU A 61 3.82 5.94 20.09
N ALA A 62 3.97 4.71 20.59
CA ALA A 62 5.27 4.06 20.72
C ALA A 62 5.98 3.93 19.37
N LEU A 63 5.24 3.62 18.28
CA LEU A 63 5.81 3.50 16.93
C LEU A 63 6.07 4.85 16.27
N LEU A 64 5.25 5.87 16.55
CA LEU A 64 5.53 7.23 16.11
C LEU A 64 6.81 7.79 16.76
N ALA A 65 7.07 7.45 18.02
CA ALA A 65 8.27 7.83 18.76
C ALA A 65 9.50 6.96 18.44
N ALA A 66 9.32 5.79 17.80
CA ALA A 66 10.42 4.91 17.48
C ALA A 66 11.42 5.57 16.53
N ASP A 67 12.70 5.29 16.72
CA ASP A 67 13.76 5.69 15.80
C ASP A 67 13.72 4.78 14.56
N ALA A 68 13.12 5.28 13.48
CA ALA A 68 12.95 4.56 12.22
C ALA A 68 12.95 5.52 11.02
N ASP A 69 13.48 5.04 9.89
CA ASP A 69 13.59 5.83 8.66
C ASP A 69 12.34 5.73 7.79
N CYS A 70 11.63 4.60 7.88
CA CYS A 70 10.52 4.32 6.98
C CYS A 70 9.46 3.43 7.63
N VAL A 71 8.20 3.66 7.24
CA VAL A 71 7.07 2.79 7.55
C VAL A 71 6.57 2.12 6.27
N MET A 72 6.54 0.80 6.25
CA MET A 72 5.82 0.01 5.24
C MET A 72 4.37 -0.11 5.67
N TYR A 73 3.51 0.72 5.08
CA TYR A 73 2.12 0.88 5.49
C TYR A 73 1.20 0.03 4.62
N SER A 74 0.69 -1.08 5.15
CA SER A 74 -0.11 -2.05 4.40
C SER A 74 -1.36 -2.58 5.12
N PRO A 75 -2.21 -1.71 5.71
CA PRO A 75 -3.50 -2.14 6.24
C PRO A 75 -4.47 -2.50 5.10
N LEU A 76 -5.66 -2.98 5.45
CA LEU A 76 -6.70 -3.28 4.46
C LEU A 76 -7.24 -2.02 3.77
N LEU A 77 -7.43 -0.95 4.54
CA LEU A 77 -7.87 0.36 4.06
C LEU A 77 -6.91 1.43 4.60
N PRO A 78 -6.64 2.49 3.82
CA PRO A 78 -5.82 3.60 4.29
C PRO A 78 -6.57 4.41 5.34
N ASP A 79 -5.83 4.90 6.33
CA ASP A 79 -6.26 5.92 7.29
C ASP A 79 -5.36 7.15 7.10
N GLU A 80 -5.92 8.21 6.53
CA GLU A 80 -5.17 9.43 6.20
C GLU A 80 -4.62 10.13 7.44
N ALA A 81 -5.33 10.07 8.56
CA ALA A 81 -4.88 10.69 9.81
C ALA A 81 -3.66 9.97 10.38
N VAL A 82 -3.67 8.64 10.35
CA VAL A 82 -2.52 7.81 10.76
C VAL A 82 -1.34 8.06 9.85
N VAL A 83 -1.53 8.06 8.54
CA VAL A 83 -0.44 8.32 7.57
C VAL A 83 0.15 9.71 7.78
N ALA A 84 -0.69 10.74 7.97
CA ALA A 84 -0.21 12.09 8.25
C ALA A 84 0.57 12.17 9.58
N ALA A 85 0.16 11.43 10.62
CA ALA A 85 0.89 11.37 11.88
C ALA A 85 2.26 10.71 11.71
N ILE A 86 2.34 9.60 10.97
CA ILE A 86 3.60 8.92 10.64
C ILE A 86 4.55 9.86 9.90
N LEU A 87 4.07 10.56 8.87
CA LEU A 87 4.87 11.51 8.11
C LEU A 87 5.39 12.66 8.98
N ARG A 88 4.52 13.28 9.81
CA ARG A 88 4.93 14.34 10.74
C ARG A 88 5.92 13.87 11.80
N SER A 89 5.95 12.58 12.13
CA SER A 89 6.96 12.01 13.03
C SER A 89 8.35 11.84 12.41
N GLY A 90 8.54 12.30 11.15
CA GLY A 90 9.83 12.27 10.46
C GLY A 90 10.14 10.93 9.79
N LYS A 91 9.13 10.10 9.50
CA LYS A 91 9.31 8.80 8.86
C LYS A 91 8.75 8.80 7.44
N ASN A 92 9.54 8.32 6.48
CA ASN A 92 9.03 8.05 5.14
C ASN A 92 7.94 6.99 5.16
N VAL A 93 7.04 7.00 4.19
CA VAL A 93 6.00 5.99 4.05
C VAL A 93 6.07 5.35 2.67
N VAL A 94 6.09 4.03 2.62
CA VAL A 94 5.88 3.24 1.40
C VAL A 94 4.59 2.43 1.58
N THR A 95 3.69 2.49 0.61
CA THR A 95 2.37 1.86 0.74
C THR A 95 1.83 1.31 -0.57
N PRO A 96 1.20 0.12 -0.57
CA PRO A 96 0.45 -0.40 -1.70
C PRO A 96 -1.04 -0.01 -1.68
N VAL A 97 -1.51 0.72 -0.65
CA VAL A 97 -2.95 0.97 -0.46
C VAL A 97 -3.39 2.38 -0.84
N GLY A 98 -2.71 3.03 -1.78
CA GLY A 98 -3.12 4.33 -2.30
C GLY A 98 -1.94 5.22 -2.71
N TRP A 99 -2.25 6.46 -3.06
CA TRP A 99 -1.29 7.51 -3.42
C TRP A 99 -0.31 7.15 -4.55
N VAL A 100 -0.69 6.23 -5.43
CA VAL A 100 0.15 5.86 -6.59
C VAL A 100 0.26 7.02 -7.57
N TYR A 101 -0.86 7.68 -7.86
CA TYR A 101 -0.94 8.91 -8.63
C TYR A 101 -1.98 9.84 -8.01
N PRO A 102 -1.60 10.55 -6.94
CA PRO A 102 -2.55 11.34 -6.14
C PRO A 102 -3.11 12.54 -6.93
N ASP A 103 -4.40 12.79 -6.77
CA ASP A 103 -5.04 13.97 -7.33
C ASP A 103 -4.74 15.20 -6.48
N ARG A 104 -3.90 16.10 -6.99
CA ARG A 104 -3.51 17.33 -6.28
C ARG A 104 -4.67 18.30 -6.04
N GLN A 105 -5.79 18.14 -6.73
CA GLN A 105 -7.00 18.92 -6.48
C GLN A 105 -7.82 18.38 -5.29
N ASN A 106 -7.52 17.17 -4.83
CA ASN A 106 -8.17 16.59 -3.67
C ASN A 106 -7.60 17.18 -2.38
N PRO A 107 -8.42 17.81 -1.52
CA PRO A 107 -7.97 18.38 -0.24
C PRO A 107 -7.27 17.39 0.69
N ALA A 108 -7.64 16.10 0.65
CA ALA A 108 -6.98 15.06 1.41
C ALA A 108 -5.52 14.85 0.97
N VAL A 109 -5.23 14.95 -0.33
CA VAL A 109 -3.86 14.91 -0.85
C VAL A 109 -3.05 16.11 -0.35
N ALA A 110 -3.63 17.31 -0.36
CA ALA A 110 -2.96 18.51 0.16
C ALA A 110 -2.59 18.38 1.66
N ALA A 111 -3.43 17.71 2.45
CA ALA A 111 -3.15 17.43 3.86
C ALA A 111 -1.96 16.48 4.04
N ILE A 112 -1.84 15.45 3.19
CA ILE A 112 -0.72 14.52 3.17
C ILE A 112 0.56 15.20 2.67
N GLU A 113 0.50 16.02 1.60
CA GLU A 113 1.64 16.81 1.13
C GLU A 113 2.17 17.72 2.23
N ARG A 114 1.27 18.38 2.98
CA ARG A 114 1.67 19.20 4.13
C ARG A 114 2.36 18.38 5.21
N ALA A 115 1.85 17.19 5.52
CA ALA A 115 2.48 16.30 6.50
C ALA A 115 3.88 15.86 6.05
N CYS A 116 4.10 15.59 4.76
CA CYS A 116 5.43 15.31 4.20
C CYS A 116 6.39 16.50 4.39
N LEU A 117 5.92 17.72 4.12
CA LEU A 117 6.72 18.94 4.29
C LEU A 117 7.05 19.20 5.77
N ASP A 118 6.07 19.05 6.65
CA ASP A 118 6.24 19.26 8.09
C ASP A 118 7.26 18.27 8.69
N GLY A 119 7.27 17.01 8.22
CA GLY A 119 8.21 15.97 8.65
C GLY A 119 9.53 15.93 7.88
N GLY A 120 9.65 16.63 6.76
CA GLY A 120 10.81 16.57 5.87
C GLY A 120 11.00 15.19 5.20
N VAL A 121 9.90 14.50 4.89
CA VAL A 121 9.87 13.11 4.42
C VAL A 121 8.98 12.92 3.19
N THR A 122 8.97 11.71 2.66
CA THR A 122 8.26 11.34 1.42
C THR A 122 7.25 10.24 1.68
N LEU A 123 6.09 10.34 1.03
CA LEU A 123 5.16 9.22 0.85
C LEU A 123 5.29 8.69 -0.58
N HIS A 124 5.43 7.38 -0.72
CA HIS A 124 5.49 6.70 -2.01
C HIS A 124 4.39 5.63 -2.13
N GLY A 125 3.42 5.90 -2.99
CA GLY A 125 2.44 4.90 -3.41
C GLY A 125 3.07 3.90 -4.39
N SER A 126 2.94 2.62 -4.10
CA SER A 126 3.49 1.53 -4.89
C SER A 126 2.46 0.40 -5.00
N GLY A 127 2.77 -0.65 -5.69
CA GLY A 127 1.92 -1.82 -5.82
C GLY A 127 2.08 -2.50 -7.17
N ILE A 128 1.28 -3.54 -7.40
CA ILE A 128 1.22 -4.22 -8.70
C ILE A 128 0.12 -3.57 -9.55
N HIS A 129 -1.07 -3.41 -8.96
CA HIS A 129 -2.24 -2.82 -9.60
C HIS A 129 -3.21 -2.23 -8.55
N PRO A 130 -3.32 -0.88 -8.49
CA PRO A 130 -2.53 0.13 -9.19
C PRO A 130 -1.09 0.20 -8.67
N GLY A 131 -0.18 0.73 -9.52
CA GLY A 131 1.18 1.08 -9.12
C GLY A 131 2.32 0.49 -9.94
N GLY A 132 2.05 -0.49 -10.79
CA GLY A 132 3.08 -1.17 -11.57
C GLY A 132 2.63 -1.54 -12.97
N ILE A 133 1.84 -2.61 -13.10
CA ILE A 133 1.54 -3.22 -14.40
C ILE A 133 0.70 -2.32 -15.30
N THR A 134 -0.28 -1.61 -14.74
CA THR A 134 -1.21 -0.78 -15.51
C THR A 134 -0.71 0.64 -15.76
N GLU A 135 0.35 1.07 -15.10
CA GLU A 135 0.90 2.42 -15.23
C GLU A 135 2.36 2.42 -15.64
N ARG A 136 3.24 2.04 -14.71
CA ARG A 136 4.70 2.16 -14.89
C ARG A 136 5.22 1.27 -16.00
N PHE A 137 4.66 0.06 -16.16
CA PHE A 137 5.08 -0.84 -17.21
C PHE A 137 4.69 -0.32 -18.61
N PRO A 138 3.43 0.08 -18.88
CA PRO A 138 3.10 0.77 -20.14
C PRO A 138 3.96 2.01 -20.41
N LEU A 139 4.19 2.87 -19.42
CA LEU A 139 5.04 4.05 -19.59
C LEU A 139 6.49 3.68 -19.90
N MET A 140 7.04 2.65 -19.27
CA MET A 140 8.39 2.19 -19.55
C MET A 140 8.52 1.66 -21.00
N VAL A 141 7.56 0.88 -21.48
CA VAL A 141 7.61 0.34 -22.85
C VAL A 141 7.19 1.35 -23.90
N SER A 142 6.56 2.46 -23.53
CA SER A 142 6.19 3.54 -24.45
C SER A 142 7.41 4.14 -25.18
N ALA A 143 8.58 4.11 -24.55
CA ALA A 143 9.83 4.57 -25.14
C ALA A 143 10.26 3.78 -26.39
N LEU A 144 9.66 2.61 -26.63
CA LEU A 144 9.92 1.79 -27.83
C LEU A 144 9.04 2.18 -29.02
N SER A 145 8.12 3.14 -28.84
CA SER A 145 7.17 3.57 -29.87
C SER A 145 7.43 5.01 -30.29
N SER A 146 7.40 5.28 -31.59
CA SER A 146 7.56 6.65 -32.15
C SER A 146 6.28 7.47 -32.10
N ALA A 147 5.11 6.82 -32.00
CA ALA A 147 3.81 7.45 -31.86
C ALA A 147 2.86 6.51 -31.11
N ILE A 148 2.17 7.04 -30.12
CA ILE A 148 1.19 6.30 -29.33
C ILE A 148 -0.17 6.97 -29.52
N THR A 149 -1.15 6.20 -30.00
CA THR A 149 -2.52 6.65 -30.20
C THR A 149 -3.50 5.95 -29.27
N HIS A 150 -3.06 4.89 -28.63
CA HIS A 150 -3.90 4.09 -27.73
C HIS A 150 -3.04 3.28 -26.76
N VAL A 151 -3.49 3.20 -25.52
CA VAL A 151 -2.92 2.30 -24.50
C VAL A 151 -4.04 1.41 -23.97
N ARG A 152 -3.80 0.10 -23.96
CA ARG A 152 -4.70 -0.89 -23.36
C ARG A 152 -3.91 -1.74 -22.37
N ALA A 153 -4.30 -1.71 -21.12
CA ALA A 153 -3.77 -2.58 -20.08
C ALA A 153 -4.88 -3.46 -19.52
N GLU A 154 -4.63 -4.75 -19.44
CA GLU A 154 -5.60 -5.74 -18.95
C GLU A 154 -4.93 -6.64 -17.92
N GLU A 155 -5.69 -7.00 -16.89
CA GLU A 155 -5.27 -7.93 -15.86
C GLU A 155 -6.24 -9.10 -15.78
N PHE A 156 -5.71 -10.31 -15.78
CA PHE A 156 -6.46 -11.56 -15.57
C PHE A 156 -5.86 -12.29 -14.38
N SER A 157 -6.57 -12.30 -13.26
CA SER A 157 -6.09 -12.87 -12.01
C SER A 157 -6.87 -14.10 -11.59
N ASP A 158 -6.17 -15.15 -11.16
CA ASP A 158 -6.78 -16.32 -10.51
C ASP A 158 -6.91 -16.05 -9.01
N LEU A 159 -8.14 -15.87 -8.55
CA LEU A 159 -8.43 -15.57 -7.14
C LEU A 159 -8.66 -16.81 -6.27
N ARG A 160 -8.51 -18.02 -6.79
CA ARG A 160 -8.69 -19.27 -6.01
C ARG A 160 -7.72 -19.39 -4.85
N THR A 161 -6.55 -18.79 -4.96
CA THR A 161 -5.51 -18.78 -3.93
C THR A 161 -5.52 -17.52 -3.04
N TYR A 162 -6.51 -16.64 -3.20
CA TYR A 162 -6.57 -15.40 -2.43
C TYR A 162 -6.92 -15.70 -0.96
N ASN A 163 -6.03 -15.32 -0.04
CA ASN A 163 -6.06 -15.73 1.37
C ASN A 163 -7.13 -15.06 2.25
N SER A 164 -8.06 -14.31 1.68
CA SER A 164 -9.16 -13.68 2.42
C SER A 164 -10.51 -13.97 1.78
N PRO A 165 -11.20 -15.02 2.19
CA PRO A 165 -12.56 -15.32 1.72
C PRO A 165 -13.54 -14.17 1.94
N LEU A 166 -13.36 -13.41 3.02
CA LEU A 166 -14.17 -12.20 3.29
C LEU A 166 -14.02 -11.17 2.17
N VAL A 167 -12.77 -10.85 1.80
CA VAL A 167 -12.50 -9.88 0.72
C VAL A 167 -13.07 -10.38 -0.61
N VAL A 168 -12.87 -11.65 -0.93
CA VAL A 168 -13.37 -12.24 -2.19
C VAL A 168 -14.90 -12.16 -2.26
N ARG A 169 -15.61 -12.45 -1.17
CA ARG A 169 -17.08 -12.47 -1.16
C ARG A 169 -17.70 -11.09 -0.96
N GLU A 170 -17.28 -10.39 0.08
CA GLU A 170 -17.96 -9.15 0.52
C GLU A 170 -17.43 -7.90 -0.19
N VAL A 171 -16.15 -7.87 -0.53
CA VAL A 171 -15.56 -6.71 -1.22
C VAL A 171 -15.59 -6.90 -2.73
N MET A 172 -15.08 -8.03 -3.22
CA MET A 172 -15.02 -8.32 -4.67
C MET A 172 -16.34 -8.82 -5.25
N GLY A 173 -17.29 -9.25 -4.39
CA GLY A 173 -18.64 -9.64 -4.81
C GLY A 173 -18.73 -11.01 -5.49
N PHE A 174 -17.72 -11.87 -5.35
CA PHE A 174 -17.77 -13.21 -5.94
C PHE A 174 -18.90 -14.07 -5.35
N GLY A 175 -19.72 -14.63 -6.23
CA GLY A 175 -20.93 -15.40 -5.86
C GLY A 175 -22.19 -14.54 -5.71
N LEU A 176 -22.13 -13.23 -5.91
CA LEU A 176 -23.30 -12.36 -6.02
C LEU A 176 -23.83 -12.31 -7.45
N SER A 177 -25.08 -11.88 -7.63
CA SER A 177 -25.57 -11.54 -8.97
C SER A 177 -24.82 -10.30 -9.51
N PRO A 178 -24.73 -10.13 -10.84
CA PRO A 178 -24.04 -8.97 -11.43
C PRO A 178 -24.54 -7.63 -10.89
N GLU A 179 -25.88 -7.49 -10.69
CA GLU A 179 -26.49 -6.25 -10.19
C GLU A 179 -26.04 -5.96 -8.75
N ARG A 180 -25.98 -6.99 -7.90
CA ARG A 180 -25.54 -6.84 -6.50
C ARG A 180 -24.02 -6.58 -6.42
N ALA A 181 -23.23 -7.22 -7.26
CA ALA A 181 -21.79 -7.00 -7.33
C ALA A 181 -21.47 -5.55 -7.77
N MET A 182 -22.17 -5.04 -8.79
CA MET A 182 -22.02 -3.67 -9.27
C MET A 182 -22.46 -2.60 -8.25
N ALA A 183 -23.39 -2.93 -7.36
CA ALA A 183 -23.79 -2.05 -6.25
C ALA A 183 -22.87 -2.16 -5.02
N GLY A 184 -21.90 -3.04 -5.05
CA GLY A 184 -20.98 -3.31 -3.95
C GLY A 184 -19.77 -2.36 -3.91
N PRO A 185 -18.94 -2.46 -2.85
CA PRO A 185 -17.80 -1.57 -2.63
C PRO A 185 -16.72 -1.70 -3.70
N MET A 186 -16.62 -2.84 -4.38
CA MET A 186 -15.60 -3.08 -5.41
C MET A 186 -15.74 -2.10 -6.59
N ALA A 187 -16.96 -1.78 -7.01
CA ALA A 187 -17.18 -0.85 -8.11
C ALA A 187 -16.51 0.53 -7.83
N THR A 188 -16.71 1.05 -6.62
CA THR A 188 -16.10 2.32 -6.19
C THR A 188 -14.57 2.21 -6.04
N LEU A 189 -14.07 1.11 -5.50
CA LEU A 189 -12.64 0.87 -5.32
C LEU A 189 -11.93 0.75 -6.67
N LEU A 190 -12.51 0.00 -7.62
CA LEU A 190 -11.97 -0.12 -8.98
C LEU A 190 -12.01 1.22 -9.73
N GLU A 191 -13.12 1.95 -9.61
CA GLU A 191 -13.25 3.27 -10.23
C GLU A 191 -12.14 4.22 -9.76
N ALA A 192 -11.92 4.32 -8.46
CA ALA A 192 -10.88 5.17 -7.89
C ALA A 192 -9.46 4.72 -8.32
N GLY A 193 -9.16 3.43 -8.26
CA GLY A 193 -7.87 2.86 -8.68
C GLY A 193 -7.61 3.06 -10.17
N PHE A 194 -8.54 2.66 -11.02
CA PHE A 194 -8.39 2.78 -12.48
C PHE A 194 -8.35 4.24 -12.97
N LYS A 195 -9.09 5.15 -12.35
CA LYS A 195 -8.98 6.58 -12.68
C LYS A 195 -7.57 7.11 -12.41
N ALA A 196 -6.94 6.73 -11.30
CA ALA A 196 -5.56 7.12 -10.99
C ALA A 196 -4.59 6.55 -12.05
N SER A 197 -4.75 5.28 -12.43
CA SER A 197 -3.94 4.61 -13.44
C SER A 197 -4.06 5.27 -14.82
N VAL A 198 -5.30 5.51 -15.25
CA VAL A 198 -5.56 6.19 -16.55
C VAL A 198 -4.96 7.59 -16.54
N ARG A 199 -5.18 8.38 -15.50
CA ARG A 199 -4.62 9.73 -15.38
C ARG A 199 -3.09 9.71 -15.44
N MET A 200 -2.43 8.81 -14.71
CA MET A 200 -0.97 8.72 -14.75
C MET A 200 -0.48 8.47 -16.18
N VAL A 201 -1.09 7.53 -16.90
CA VAL A 201 -0.68 7.20 -18.28
C VAL A 201 -1.00 8.34 -19.25
N THR A 202 -2.18 8.96 -19.15
CA THR A 202 -2.58 10.05 -20.04
C THR A 202 -1.74 11.31 -19.84
N ASP A 203 -1.51 11.69 -18.59
CA ASP A 203 -0.74 12.88 -18.26
C ASP A 203 0.73 12.75 -18.71
N GLU A 204 1.33 11.56 -18.47
CA GLU A 204 2.73 11.31 -18.86
C GLU A 204 2.94 11.15 -20.37
N LEU A 205 1.92 10.69 -21.11
CA LEU A 205 1.97 10.56 -22.56
C LEU A 205 1.42 11.79 -23.31
N GLY A 206 0.83 12.76 -22.60
CA GLY A 206 0.32 14.01 -23.16
C GLY A 206 -1.00 13.85 -23.92
N PHE A 207 -1.88 12.95 -23.47
CA PHE A 207 -3.24 12.79 -24.02
C PHE A 207 -4.22 13.78 -23.40
#